data_0177cefe9587c5ed9f79a8ab4cc21f5e
#
_entry.id   0177cefe9587c5ed9f79a8ab4cc21f5e
#
_cell.length_a   1.000
_cell.length_b   1.000
_cell.length_c   1.000
_cell.angle_alpha   90.00
_cell.angle_beta   90.00
_cell.angle_gamma   90.00
#
_symmetry.space_group_name_H-M   'P 1'
#
loop_
_entity.id
_entity.type
_entity.pdbx_description
1 polymer ?
#
loop_
_entity_poly.entity_id
_entity_poly.type
_entity_poly.pdbx_seq_one_letter_code
_entity_poly.pdbx_strand_id
1 'polypeptide(L)'
;FRFGNTMVMISNPQTLGESVSLHKEVHDALYFEYNFNLTFMLQSRDRIHRLGLEDNQYTRYYYLQTRCEPDDSGDPGYIDQQIYKKLEAKANIMYKAIDNNILSPEFSQNEIDEAISIIEAERKRITKNLN
;
A
#
# COMPACT_ATOMS: atom_id res chain seq x y z
N PHE A 1 0.87 -12.12 -20.07
CA PHE A 1 2.23 -11.92 -19.58
C PHE A 1 3.13 -13.08 -19.95
N ARG A 2 2.89 -14.28 -19.41
CA ARG A 2 3.78 -15.44 -19.61
C ARG A 2 4.05 -15.82 -21.10
N PHE A 3 3.18 -15.42 -22.00
CA PHE A 3 3.31 -15.71 -23.44
C PHE A 3 3.59 -14.47 -24.30
N GLY A 4 3.94 -13.33 -23.69
CA GLY A 4 4.32 -12.12 -24.40
C GLY A 4 3.19 -11.35 -25.11
N ASN A 5 1.94 -11.76 -24.92
CA ASN A 5 0.78 -11.16 -25.63
C ASN A 5 0.08 -10.07 -24.82
N THR A 6 0.49 -9.83 -23.58
CA THR A 6 -0.16 -8.86 -22.68
C THR A 6 0.89 -7.93 -22.09
N MET A 7 0.73 -6.64 -22.30
CA MET A 7 1.64 -5.61 -21.79
C MET A 7 1.25 -5.10 -20.41
N VAL A 8 -0.04 -5.10 -20.09
CA VAL A 8 -0.58 -4.60 -18.83
C VAL A 8 -1.53 -5.60 -18.22
N MET A 9 -1.42 -5.84 -16.92
CA MET A 9 -2.37 -6.64 -16.15
C MET A 9 -2.98 -5.77 -15.05
N ILE A 10 -4.30 -5.80 -14.94
CA ILE A 10 -5.04 -5.15 -13.87
C ILE A 10 -5.60 -6.24 -12.97
N SER A 11 -5.36 -6.13 -11.67
CA SER A 11 -5.82 -7.12 -10.69
C SER A 11 -6.07 -6.48 -9.32
N ASN A 12 -6.94 -7.09 -8.55
CA ASN A 12 -7.08 -6.77 -7.14
C ASN A 12 -5.91 -7.39 -6.35
N PRO A 13 -5.27 -6.68 -5.41
CA PRO A 13 -4.18 -7.20 -4.59
C PRO A 13 -4.51 -8.51 -3.86
N GLN A 14 -5.74 -8.68 -3.39
CA GLN A 14 -6.20 -9.91 -2.73
C GLN A 14 -6.15 -11.11 -3.71
N THR A 15 -6.69 -10.94 -4.90
CA THR A 15 -6.72 -11.99 -5.91
C THR A 15 -5.32 -12.32 -6.42
N LEU A 16 -4.50 -11.31 -6.64
CA LEU A 16 -3.11 -11.50 -7.06
C LEU A 16 -2.28 -12.18 -5.98
N GLY A 17 -2.59 -11.89 -4.69
CA GLY A 17 -1.87 -12.42 -3.53
C GLY A 17 -1.87 -13.94 -3.41
N GLU A 18 -2.82 -14.65 -4.01
CA GLU A 18 -3.02 -16.07 -3.68
C GLU A 18 -2.34 -17.08 -4.62
N SER A 19 -2.03 -16.75 -5.88
CA SER A 19 -1.67 -17.82 -6.82
C SER A 19 -0.66 -17.54 -7.91
N VAL A 20 -0.27 -16.30 -8.18
CA VAL A 20 0.53 -15.99 -9.37
C VAL A 20 1.91 -15.45 -8.99
N SER A 21 2.95 -16.00 -9.61
CA SER A 21 4.32 -15.50 -9.52
C SER A 21 4.67 -14.79 -10.81
N LEU A 22 4.97 -13.50 -10.74
CA LEU A 22 5.21 -12.63 -11.89
C LEU A 22 6.64 -12.07 -11.95
N HIS A 23 7.48 -12.39 -10.97
CA HIS A 23 8.81 -11.78 -10.77
C HIS A 23 9.77 -11.91 -11.96
N LYS A 24 9.55 -12.88 -12.85
CA LYS A 24 10.40 -13.06 -14.04
C LYS A 24 10.02 -12.13 -15.19
N GLU A 25 8.77 -11.68 -15.24
CA GLU A 25 8.19 -11.00 -16.39
C GLU A 25 7.75 -9.55 -16.06
N VAL A 26 7.53 -9.27 -14.78
CA VAL A 26 6.98 -8.00 -14.33
C VAL A 26 7.90 -7.37 -13.30
N HIS A 27 8.33 -6.16 -13.58
CA HIS A 27 9.25 -5.41 -12.73
C HIS A 27 8.67 -4.09 -12.21
N ASP A 28 7.51 -3.70 -12.73
CA ASP A 28 6.80 -2.49 -12.34
C ASP A 28 5.40 -2.83 -11.83
N ALA A 29 5.03 -2.30 -10.68
CA ALA A 29 3.68 -2.37 -10.16
C ALA A 29 3.16 -0.98 -9.83
N LEU A 30 1.94 -0.70 -10.25
CA LEU A 30 1.25 0.54 -9.97
C LEU A 30 0.04 0.25 -9.09
N TYR A 31 0.05 0.83 -7.89
CA TYR A 31 -1.07 0.76 -6.96
C TYR A 31 -1.97 1.96 -7.17
N PHE A 32 -3.14 1.70 -7.73
CA PHE A 32 -4.16 2.72 -7.97
C PHE A 32 -5.00 2.96 -6.71
N GLU A 33 -5.24 1.90 -5.95
CA GLU A 33 -5.93 1.93 -4.66
C GLU A 33 -5.15 1.10 -3.64
N TYR A 34 -5.22 1.48 -2.37
CA TYR A 34 -4.63 0.71 -1.28
C TYR A 34 -5.67 0.34 -0.24
N ASN A 35 -5.49 -0.83 0.35
CA ASN A 35 -6.23 -1.26 1.51
C ASN A 35 -5.43 -0.90 2.78
N PHE A 36 -6.11 -0.72 3.91
CA PHE A 36 -5.48 -0.58 5.23
C PHE A 36 -4.73 -1.85 5.69
N ASN A 37 -4.98 -2.97 5.03
CA ASN A 37 -4.36 -4.25 5.35
C ASN A 37 -2.95 -4.34 4.72
N LEU A 38 -1.94 -4.20 5.59
CA LEU A 38 -0.54 -4.30 5.21
C LEU A 38 -0.20 -5.66 4.58
N THR A 39 -0.79 -6.75 5.07
CA THR A 39 -0.50 -8.11 4.59
C THR A 39 -0.81 -8.25 3.11
N PHE A 40 -1.97 -7.77 2.66
CA PHE A 40 -2.32 -7.82 1.23
C PHE A 40 -1.38 -7.00 0.36
N MET A 41 -0.96 -5.84 0.86
CA MET A 41 0.00 -5.00 0.13
C MET A 41 1.36 -5.71 0.01
N LEU A 42 1.88 -6.26 1.09
CA LEU A 42 3.15 -6.98 1.09
C LEU A 42 3.08 -8.26 0.23
N GLN A 43 2.02 -9.05 0.37
CA GLN A 43 1.82 -10.22 -0.47
C GLN A 43 1.77 -9.88 -1.97
N SER A 44 1.11 -8.79 -2.35
CA SER A 44 1.09 -8.36 -3.75
C SER A 44 2.46 -7.91 -4.25
N ARG A 45 3.26 -7.26 -3.41
CA ARG A 45 4.65 -6.88 -3.72
C ARG A 45 5.51 -8.11 -3.95
N ASP A 46 5.36 -9.14 -3.12
CA ASP A 46 6.13 -10.39 -3.24
C ASP A 46 5.81 -11.19 -4.50
N ARG A 47 4.77 -10.84 -5.25
CA ARG A 47 4.48 -11.48 -6.54
C ARG A 47 5.45 -11.06 -7.64
N ILE A 48 5.97 -9.85 -7.56
CA ILE A 48 6.92 -9.30 -8.53
C ILE A 48 8.34 -9.16 -7.96
N HIS A 49 8.51 -9.22 -6.64
CA HIS A 49 9.81 -9.24 -5.97
C HIS A 49 9.96 -10.54 -5.17
N ARG A 50 10.78 -11.45 -5.65
CA ARG A 50 11.05 -12.75 -5.03
C ARG A 50 12.52 -13.09 -5.08
N LEU A 51 12.89 -14.07 -4.27
CA LEU A 51 14.20 -14.73 -4.38
C LEU A 51 14.38 -15.31 -5.80
N GLY A 52 15.56 -15.12 -6.37
CA GLY A 52 15.87 -15.58 -7.72
C GLY A 52 15.74 -14.51 -8.81
N LEU A 53 15.65 -13.24 -8.42
CA LEU A 53 15.90 -12.13 -9.33
C LEU A 53 17.40 -12.11 -9.68
N GLU A 54 17.73 -11.71 -10.91
CA GLU A 54 19.13 -11.50 -11.31
C GLU A 54 19.74 -10.30 -10.60
N ASP A 55 21.05 -10.27 -10.42
CA ASP A 55 21.77 -9.25 -9.65
C ASP A 55 21.51 -7.81 -10.11
N ASN A 56 21.16 -7.62 -11.37
CA ASN A 56 20.84 -6.30 -11.95
C ASN A 56 19.33 -6.04 -12.11
N GLN A 57 18.50 -6.93 -11.62
CA GLN A 57 17.06 -6.83 -11.75
C GLN A 57 16.48 -6.10 -10.54
N TYR A 58 15.74 -5.05 -10.78
CA TYR A 58 15.06 -4.26 -9.76
C TYR A 58 13.55 -4.26 -9.98
N THR A 59 12.81 -4.04 -8.91
CA THR A 59 11.36 -3.91 -8.92
C THR A 59 10.95 -2.52 -8.47
N ARG A 60 10.09 -1.87 -9.23
CA ARG A 60 9.57 -0.54 -8.94
C ARG A 60 8.12 -0.60 -8.52
N TYR A 61 7.78 0.17 -7.49
CA TYR A 61 6.42 0.30 -6.98
C TYR A 61 6.00 1.75 -7.06
N TYR A 62 4.89 2.00 -7.75
CA TYR A 62 4.29 3.32 -7.89
C TYR A 62 2.99 3.37 -7.10
N TYR A 63 2.85 4.33 -6.23
CA TYR A 63 1.66 4.54 -5.41
C TYR A 63 0.98 5.82 -5.86
N LEU A 64 -0.18 5.68 -6.51
CA LEU A 64 -0.98 6.83 -6.88
C LEU A 64 -1.69 7.39 -5.65
N GLN A 65 -1.71 8.70 -5.55
CA GLN A 65 -2.36 9.40 -4.45
C GLN A 65 -3.21 10.54 -5.01
N THR A 66 -4.48 10.57 -4.63
CA THR A 66 -5.38 11.65 -4.97
C THR A 66 -5.01 12.89 -4.17
N ARG A 67 -4.75 13.99 -4.83
CA ARG A 67 -4.45 15.27 -4.21
C ARG A 67 -5.69 16.15 -4.20
N CYS A 68 -6.05 16.66 -3.02
CA CYS A 68 -7.06 17.70 -2.88
C CYS A 68 -6.42 19.09 -2.93
N GLU A 69 -7.20 20.11 -3.21
CA GLU A 69 -6.77 21.50 -3.05
C GLU A 69 -6.37 21.74 -1.58
N PRO A 70 -5.30 22.54 -1.34
CA PRO A 70 -4.91 22.91 0.00
C PRO A 70 -6.06 23.61 0.73
N ASP A 71 -6.23 23.30 2.01
CA ASP A 71 -7.10 24.09 2.88
C ASP A 71 -6.44 25.43 3.28
N ASP A 72 -7.13 26.21 4.11
CA ASP A 72 -6.63 27.51 4.59
C ASP A 72 -5.30 27.41 5.37
N SER A 73 -4.94 26.23 5.85
CA SER A 73 -3.66 25.95 6.52
C SER A 73 -2.55 25.64 5.51
N GLY A 74 -2.88 25.53 4.22
CA GLY A 74 -1.95 25.14 3.15
C GLY A 74 -1.61 23.65 3.13
N ASP A 75 -2.26 22.84 3.96
CA ASP A 75 -2.08 21.38 3.97
C ASP A 75 -3.01 20.74 2.93
N PRO A 76 -2.46 20.18 1.84
CA PRO A 76 -3.25 19.41 0.88
C PRO A 76 -3.59 18.07 1.53
N GLY A 77 -4.63 18.01 2.35
CA GLY A 77 -5.07 16.75 2.94
C GLY A 77 -5.51 15.76 1.85
N TYR A 78 -5.00 14.55 1.89
CA TYR A 78 -5.49 13.46 1.06
C TYR A 78 -5.56 12.16 1.87
N ILE A 79 -6.68 11.47 1.70
CA ILE A 79 -6.94 10.19 2.38
C ILE A 79 -5.85 9.19 2.01
N ASP A 80 -5.51 9.07 0.73
CA ASP A 80 -4.52 8.12 0.23
C ASP A 80 -3.15 8.29 0.89
N GLN A 81 -2.71 9.53 1.09
CA GLN A 81 -1.45 9.80 1.76
C GLN A 81 -1.49 9.36 3.24
N GLN A 82 -2.61 9.57 3.92
CA GLN A 82 -2.77 9.15 5.31
C GLN A 82 -2.76 7.62 5.42
N ILE A 83 -3.46 6.93 4.52
CA ILE A 83 -3.45 5.48 4.44
C ILE A 83 -2.02 4.98 4.19
N TYR A 84 -1.33 5.55 3.21
CA TYR A 84 0.04 5.16 2.87
C TYR A 84 1.01 5.35 4.06
N LYS A 85 0.96 6.49 4.74
CA LYS A 85 1.77 6.75 5.94
C LYS A 85 1.50 5.72 7.05
N LYS A 86 0.24 5.32 7.24
CA LYS A 86 -0.12 4.28 8.22
C LYS A 86 0.42 2.91 7.82
N LEU A 87 0.31 2.54 6.55
CA LEU A 87 0.88 1.29 6.05
C LEU A 87 2.40 1.26 6.19
N GLU A 88 3.08 2.35 5.88
CA GLU A 88 4.53 2.49 6.04
C GLU A 88 4.96 2.37 7.52
N ALA A 89 4.23 3.02 8.43
CA ALA A 89 4.49 2.89 9.87
C ALA A 89 4.31 1.45 10.36
N LYS A 90 3.25 0.75 9.93
CA LYS A 90 3.02 -0.67 10.24
C LYS A 90 4.14 -1.56 9.67
N ALA A 91 4.56 -1.32 8.43
CA ALA A 91 5.66 -2.05 7.82
C ALA A 91 6.98 -1.87 8.60
N ASN A 92 7.28 -0.66 9.02
CA ASN A 92 8.48 -0.36 9.80
C ASN A 92 8.47 -1.05 11.17
N ILE A 93 7.31 -1.12 11.84
CA ILE A 93 7.15 -1.87 13.09
C ILE A 93 7.39 -3.35 12.86
N MET A 94 6.79 -3.91 11.82
CA MET A 94 6.93 -5.32 11.46
C MET A 94 8.39 -5.68 11.14
N TYR A 95 9.09 -4.87 10.31
CA TYR A 95 10.50 -5.12 10.00
C TYR A 95 11.37 -5.04 11.24
N LYS A 96 11.16 -4.05 12.10
CA LYS A 96 11.89 -3.96 13.37
C LYS A 96 11.62 -5.16 14.28
N ALA A 97 10.39 -5.66 14.31
CA ALA A 97 10.05 -6.85 15.10
C ALA A 97 10.75 -8.10 14.58
N ILE A 98 10.82 -8.26 13.24
CA ILE A 98 11.53 -9.37 12.60
C ILE A 98 13.03 -9.28 12.88
N ASP A 99 13.64 -8.11 12.66
CA ASP A 99 15.09 -7.89 12.85
C ASP A 99 15.52 -8.09 14.31
N ASN A 100 14.66 -7.77 15.27
CA ASN A 100 14.93 -7.93 16.70
C ASN A 100 14.43 -9.27 17.29
N ASN A 101 13.94 -10.18 16.47
CA ASN A 101 13.27 -11.42 16.91
C ASN A 101 12.10 -11.19 17.90
N ILE A 102 11.49 -10.01 17.88
CA ILE A 102 10.33 -9.69 18.70
C ILE A 102 9.08 -9.98 17.90
N LEU A 103 8.63 -11.21 17.92
CA LEU A 103 7.32 -11.59 17.37
C LEU A 103 6.24 -11.28 18.42
N SER A 104 5.78 -10.06 18.47
CA SER A 104 4.58 -9.71 19.22
C SER A 104 3.36 -9.77 18.29
N PRO A 105 2.40 -10.66 18.53
CA PRO A 105 1.28 -10.91 17.62
C PRO A 105 0.13 -9.89 17.75
N GLU A 106 0.38 -8.70 18.26
CA GLU A 106 -0.69 -7.70 18.42
C GLU A 106 -0.99 -6.92 17.13
N PHE A 107 -1.44 -7.64 16.11
CA PHE A 107 -2.20 -7.07 15.00
C PHE A 107 -3.69 -7.31 15.26
N SER A 108 -4.26 -6.66 16.24
CA SER A 108 -5.67 -6.83 16.54
C SER A 108 -6.40 -5.50 16.68
N GLN A 109 -7.59 -5.48 16.18
CA GLN A 109 -8.70 -4.54 16.40
C GLN A 109 -8.58 -3.11 15.89
N ASN A 110 -7.42 -2.52 15.67
CA ASN A 110 -7.30 -1.08 15.36
C ASN A 110 -7.41 -0.71 13.87
N GLU A 111 -7.45 -1.63 12.92
CA GLU A 111 -7.49 -1.27 11.49
C GLU A 111 -8.78 -0.54 11.11
N ILE A 112 -9.91 -1.00 11.64
CA ILE A 112 -11.22 -0.36 11.42
C ILE A 112 -11.27 1.00 12.12
N ASP A 113 -10.80 1.08 13.37
CA ASP A 113 -10.77 2.32 14.15
C ASP A 113 -9.81 3.35 13.52
N GLU A 114 -8.68 2.92 12.99
CA GLU A 114 -7.77 3.77 12.23
C GLU A 114 -8.40 4.28 10.93
N ALA A 115 -9.10 3.42 10.20
CA ALA A 115 -9.83 3.82 8.99
C ALA A 115 -10.91 4.85 9.32
N ILE A 116 -11.70 4.60 10.36
CA ILE A 116 -12.72 5.52 10.84
C ILE A 116 -12.09 6.87 11.23
N SER A 117 -10.99 6.86 11.98
CA SER A 117 -10.32 8.09 12.42
C SER A 117 -9.85 8.96 11.26
N ILE A 118 -9.31 8.34 10.19
CA ILE A 118 -8.86 9.05 8.98
C ILE A 118 -10.05 9.63 8.23
N ILE A 119 -11.12 8.85 8.07
CA ILE A 119 -12.35 9.30 7.38
C ILE A 119 -13.00 10.45 8.14
N GLU A 120 -13.07 10.37 9.47
CA GLU A 120 -13.62 11.43 10.31
C GLU A 120 -12.77 12.71 10.26
N ALA A 121 -11.45 12.58 10.27
CA ALA A 121 -10.55 13.73 10.15
C ALA A 121 -10.75 14.45 8.82
N GLU A 122 -10.83 13.68 7.72
CA GLU A 122 -11.05 14.25 6.39
C GLU A 122 -12.46 14.85 6.25
N ARG A 123 -13.47 14.21 6.81
CA ARG A 123 -14.84 14.77 6.86
C ARG A 123 -14.87 16.11 7.60
N LYS A 124 -14.21 16.22 8.75
CA LYS A 124 -14.12 17.48 9.51
C LYS A 124 -13.41 18.56 8.70
N ARG A 125 -12.36 18.21 7.98
CA ARG A 125 -11.63 19.13 7.10
C ARG A 125 -12.54 19.69 5.99
N ILE A 126 -13.24 18.81 5.28
CA ILE A 126 -14.15 19.19 4.20
C ILE A 126 -15.30 20.08 4.72
N THR A 127 -15.88 19.73 5.88
CA THR A 127 -16.98 20.50 6.47
C THR A 127 -16.54 21.90 6.90
N LYS A 128 -15.29 22.06 7.36
CA LYS A 128 -14.73 23.36 7.76
C LYS A 128 -14.52 24.31 6.56
N ASN A 129 -14.25 23.74 5.38
CA ASN A 129 -14.04 24.50 4.15
C ASN A 129 -15.37 24.90 3.44
N LEU A 130 -16.51 24.41 3.92
CA LEU A 130 -17.83 24.71 3.35
C LEU A 130 -18.60 25.81 4.13
N ASN A 131 -18.06 26.31 5.22
CA ASN A 131 -18.55 27.43 6.02
C ASN A 131 -17.64 28.64 5.87
#